data_339126feb9c6e6a92299bfafc1315074
#
_entry.id   339126feb9c6e6a92299bfafc1315074
#
_cell.length_a   1.000
_cell.length_b   1.000
_cell.length_c   1.000
_cell.angle_alpha   90.00
_cell.angle_beta   90.00
_cell.angle_gamma   90.00
#
_symmetry.space_group_name_H-M   'P 1'
#
loop_
_entity.id
_entity.type
_entity.pdbx_description
1 polymer ?
#
loop_
_entity_poly.entity_id
_entity_poly.type
_entity_poly.pdbx_seq_one_letter_code
_entity_poly.pdbx_strand_id
1 'polypeptide(L)'
;KDSMTVFLEKLDEFNLNEYIHIIHFDELKVPSVPFQIPTSRTYWGISEVMESELDFLKATVLSKSTAPVIMYSDMPMKEMAKDPEFPKKWMFGMALMLKKGLHLYQIHNLDRSFDEMMLGLESWIPMYMTGQISPYYLKNTQSNPFLHLLKVSGSAALSGEAITGYHENGKYYLTKSKREVEYYHRRADELLKNADSLMEIYRSDREAELNTFLIADTRKSGKRRGIRSTLPLYTISEELLERILIRHGMDNRQ
;
A
#
# COMPACT_ATOMS: atom_id res chain seq x y z
N LYS A 1 7.34 26.02 -5.34
CA LYS A 1 6.85 24.86 -6.10
C LYS A 1 5.51 24.43 -5.49
N ASP A 2 4.56 24.08 -6.32
CA ASP A 2 3.29 23.51 -5.91
C ASP A 2 3.55 22.16 -5.20
N SER A 3 2.82 21.87 -4.13
CA SER A 3 2.94 20.64 -3.35
C SER A 3 2.79 19.37 -4.18
N MET A 4 1.96 19.41 -5.24
CA MET A 4 1.78 18.31 -6.18
C MET A 4 3.03 18.07 -7.03
N THR A 5 3.71 19.13 -7.49
CA THR A 5 4.96 19.00 -8.25
C THR A 5 6.05 18.37 -7.41
N VAL A 6 6.20 18.80 -6.15
CA VAL A 6 7.16 18.21 -5.20
C VAL A 6 6.86 16.74 -4.93
N PHE A 7 5.58 16.39 -4.83
CA PHE A 7 5.15 15.01 -4.63
C PHE A 7 5.51 14.13 -5.82
N LEU A 8 5.24 14.59 -7.06
CA LEU A 8 5.57 13.85 -8.29
C LEU A 8 7.09 13.68 -8.47
N GLU A 9 7.88 14.73 -8.18
CA GLU A 9 9.35 14.65 -8.20
C GLU A 9 9.85 13.57 -7.23
N LYS A 10 9.31 13.52 -6.00
CA LYS A 10 9.65 12.48 -5.02
C LYS A 10 9.24 11.07 -5.45
N LEU A 11 8.17 10.93 -6.24
CA LEU A 11 7.76 9.62 -6.78
C LEU A 11 8.74 9.14 -7.87
N ASP A 12 9.19 10.03 -8.77
CA ASP A 12 10.14 9.70 -9.83
C ASP A 12 11.51 9.28 -9.25
N GLU A 13 11.90 9.87 -8.13
CA GLU A 13 13.18 9.61 -7.46
C GLU A 13 13.08 8.49 -6.40
N PHE A 14 11.90 7.88 -6.21
CA PHE A 14 11.68 6.93 -5.13
C PHE A 14 12.57 5.69 -5.24
N ASN A 15 13.42 5.48 -4.24
CA ASN A 15 14.24 4.29 -4.06
C ASN A 15 13.94 3.66 -2.70
N LEU A 16 13.48 2.40 -2.71
CA LEU A 16 13.09 1.71 -1.47
C LEU A 16 14.23 1.63 -0.45
N ASN A 17 15.48 1.42 -0.90
CA ASN A 17 16.61 1.34 0.01
C ASN A 17 16.94 2.71 0.62
N GLU A 18 16.87 3.78 -0.16
CA GLU A 18 17.04 5.15 0.35
C GLU A 18 15.91 5.53 1.29
N TYR A 19 14.68 5.16 0.97
CA TYR A 19 13.53 5.35 1.83
C TYR A 19 13.70 4.65 3.19
N ILE A 20 14.23 3.42 3.20
CA ILE A 20 14.58 2.70 4.41
C ILE A 20 15.66 3.44 5.22
N HIS A 21 16.64 4.07 4.56
CA HIS A 21 17.69 4.84 5.23
C HIS A 21 17.20 6.20 5.77
N ILE A 22 16.34 6.90 5.03
CA ILE A 22 15.82 8.23 5.44
C ILE A 22 14.97 8.15 6.71
N ILE A 23 14.31 7.03 6.97
CA ILE A 23 13.47 6.86 8.17
C ILE A 23 14.33 6.56 9.43
N HIS A 24 15.66 6.68 9.36
CA HIS A 24 16.58 6.45 10.49
C HIS A 24 16.27 5.17 11.28
N PHE A 25 16.10 4.06 10.56
CA PHE A 25 15.82 2.76 11.16
C PHE A 25 16.96 2.24 12.05
N ASP A 26 18.15 2.80 11.91
CA ASP A 26 19.33 2.49 12.73
C ASP A 26 19.10 2.85 14.21
N GLU A 27 18.18 3.76 14.50
CA GLU A 27 17.76 4.14 15.85
C GLU A 27 16.72 3.19 16.45
N LEU A 28 16.05 2.39 15.63
CA LEU A 28 15.12 1.36 16.10
C LEU A 28 15.93 0.17 16.60
N LYS A 29 16.21 0.16 17.89
CA LYS A 29 16.83 -1.00 18.56
C LYS A 29 15.96 -2.24 18.32
N VAL A 30 16.41 -3.12 17.43
CA VAL A 30 15.87 -4.47 17.36
C VAL A 30 16.22 -5.13 18.71
N PRO A 31 15.23 -5.58 19.49
CA PRO A 31 15.53 -6.24 20.75
C PRO A 31 16.44 -7.44 20.50
N SER A 32 17.60 -7.44 21.13
CA SER A 32 18.59 -8.53 21.03
C SER A 32 18.19 -9.81 21.79
N VAL A 33 17.06 -9.78 22.46
CA VAL A 33 16.50 -10.93 23.17
C VAL A 33 15.72 -11.79 22.17
N PRO A 34 15.85 -13.13 22.19
CA PRO A 34 15.03 -13.99 21.36
C PRO A 34 13.56 -13.80 21.72
N PHE A 35 12.89 -12.96 20.92
CA PHE A 35 11.51 -12.59 21.14
C PHE A 35 10.63 -13.73 20.62
N GLN A 36 10.05 -14.50 21.52
CA GLN A 36 9.07 -15.51 21.17
C GLN A 36 7.69 -14.84 21.13
N ILE A 37 7.21 -14.56 19.93
CA ILE A 37 5.81 -14.22 19.76
C ILE A 37 4.99 -15.46 20.13
N PRO A 38 4.03 -15.37 21.07
CA PRO A 38 3.19 -16.50 21.46
C PRO A 38 2.43 -17.06 20.25
N THR A 39 1.99 -18.32 20.34
CA THR A 39 1.22 -18.96 19.27
C THR A 39 -0.09 -18.23 18.99
N SER A 40 -0.69 -17.62 20.01
CA SER A 40 -1.85 -16.72 19.90
C SER A 40 -1.82 -15.68 21.01
N ARG A 41 -2.34 -14.50 20.71
CA ARG A 41 -2.46 -13.40 21.69
C ARG A 41 -3.70 -12.55 21.35
N THR A 42 -4.40 -12.13 22.39
CA THR A 42 -5.51 -11.18 22.29
C THR A 42 -5.03 -9.80 22.73
N TYR A 43 -5.52 -8.78 22.05
CA TYR A 43 -5.19 -7.36 22.27
C TYR A 43 -6.49 -6.57 22.42
N TRP A 44 -6.45 -5.47 23.18
CA TRP A 44 -7.63 -4.68 23.51
C TRP A 44 -7.38 -3.21 23.28
N GLY A 45 -8.34 -2.54 22.66
CA GLY A 45 -8.31 -1.10 22.47
C GLY A 45 -7.24 -0.62 21.47
N ILE A 46 -7.12 0.71 21.33
CA ILE A 46 -6.31 1.36 20.29
C ILE A 46 -4.81 1.15 20.53
N SER A 47 -4.36 1.25 21.78
CA SER A 47 -2.93 1.09 22.09
C SER A 47 -2.44 -0.31 21.74
N GLU A 48 -3.20 -1.33 22.12
CA GLU A 48 -2.81 -2.71 21.87
C GLU A 48 -3.07 -3.16 20.42
N VAL A 49 -4.00 -2.52 19.67
CA VAL A 49 -4.13 -2.82 18.23
C VAL A 49 -2.87 -2.41 17.48
N MET A 50 -2.25 -1.28 17.83
CA MET A 50 -0.99 -0.86 17.24
C MET A 50 0.14 -1.88 17.52
N GLU A 51 0.21 -2.40 18.75
CA GLU A 51 1.13 -3.48 19.11
C GLU A 51 0.85 -4.75 18.29
N SER A 52 -0.44 -5.13 18.16
CA SER A 52 -0.85 -6.32 17.39
C SER A 52 -0.44 -6.25 15.92
N GLU A 53 -0.54 -5.07 15.32
CA GLU A 53 -0.09 -4.84 13.95
C GLU A 53 1.42 -5.02 13.79
N LEU A 54 2.20 -4.45 14.72
CA LEU A 54 3.66 -4.62 14.71
C LEU A 54 4.06 -6.08 14.96
N ASP A 55 3.37 -6.78 15.83
CA ASP A 55 3.62 -8.20 16.08
C ASP A 55 3.26 -9.09 14.88
N PHE A 56 2.19 -8.74 14.13
CA PHE A 56 1.87 -9.40 12.86
C PHE A 56 2.98 -9.19 11.82
N LEU A 57 3.44 -7.95 11.62
CA LEU A 57 4.52 -7.62 10.70
C LEU A 57 5.80 -8.39 11.07
N LYS A 58 6.15 -8.41 12.34
CA LYS A 58 7.31 -9.12 12.87
C LYS A 58 7.20 -10.64 12.65
N ALA A 59 6.05 -11.24 12.97
CA ALA A 59 5.81 -12.66 12.74
C ALA A 59 5.94 -13.03 11.25
N THR A 60 5.46 -12.15 10.37
CA THR A 60 5.53 -12.34 8.91
C THR A 60 6.96 -12.23 8.39
N VAL A 61 7.70 -11.19 8.80
CA VAL A 61 9.08 -10.94 8.35
C VAL A 61 10.02 -12.05 8.82
N LEU A 62 9.91 -12.47 10.08
CA LEU A 62 10.78 -13.48 10.68
C LEU A 62 10.46 -14.92 10.23
N SER A 63 9.32 -15.14 9.62
CA SER A 63 8.95 -16.47 9.12
C SER A 63 9.78 -16.85 7.88
N LYS A 64 9.80 -18.13 7.56
CA LYS A 64 10.40 -18.65 6.31
C LYS A 64 9.42 -18.62 5.12
N SER A 65 8.15 -18.29 5.36
CA SER A 65 7.12 -18.28 4.32
C SER A 65 7.39 -17.17 3.31
N THR A 66 7.18 -17.48 2.04
CA THR A 66 7.17 -16.55 0.90
C THR A 66 5.78 -16.36 0.33
N ALA A 67 4.75 -16.93 0.98
CA ALA A 67 3.37 -16.75 0.56
C ALA A 67 2.98 -15.25 0.58
N PRO A 68 2.13 -14.81 -0.34
CA PRO A 68 1.65 -13.44 -0.35
C PRO A 68 0.90 -13.09 0.92
N VAL A 69 0.82 -11.79 1.20
CA VAL A 69 0.14 -11.23 2.36
C VAL A 69 -1.12 -10.52 1.89
N ILE A 70 -2.25 -10.80 2.52
CA ILE A 70 -3.52 -10.12 2.26
C ILE A 70 -3.83 -9.25 3.47
N MET A 71 -4.11 -7.97 3.24
CA MET A 71 -4.34 -7.00 4.30
C MET A 71 -5.59 -6.18 4.01
N TYR A 72 -6.48 -6.12 4.98
CA TYR A 72 -7.65 -5.25 5.01
C TYR A 72 -7.73 -4.56 6.36
N SER A 73 -8.03 -3.26 6.38
CA SER A 73 -8.32 -2.51 7.60
C SER A 73 -9.16 -1.30 7.27
N ASP A 74 -10.27 -1.14 7.97
CA ASP A 74 -11.08 0.07 8.01
C ASP A 74 -10.91 0.84 9.33
N MET A 75 -9.94 0.45 10.15
CA MET A 75 -9.61 1.10 11.41
C MET A 75 -9.22 2.58 11.22
N PRO A 76 -9.52 3.46 12.17
CA PRO A 76 -9.33 4.89 12.02
C PRO A 76 -7.84 5.27 12.04
N MET A 77 -7.34 5.77 10.93
CA MET A 77 -5.94 6.16 10.81
C MET A 77 -5.57 7.34 11.73
N LYS A 78 -6.48 8.29 11.94
CA LYS A 78 -6.22 9.48 12.78
C LYS A 78 -5.92 9.10 14.23
N GLU A 79 -6.57 8.08 14.76
CA GLU A 79 -6.35 7.66 16.14
C GLU A 79 -5.02 6.92 16.28
N MET A 80 -4.66 6.09 15.31
CA MET A 80 -3.38 5.39 15.26
C MET A 80 -2.21 6.36 15.04
N ALA A 81 -2.43 7.46 14.32
CA ALA A 81 -1.42 8.50 14.08
C ALA A 81 -1.13 9.39 15.31
N LYS A 82 -1.89 9.25 16.41
CA LYS A 82 -1.60 9.97 17.67
C LYS A 82 -0.28 9.53 18.32
N ASP A 83 0.15 8.29 18.09
CA ASP A 83 1.50 7.84 18.43
C ASP A 83 2.43 8.12 17.25
N PRO A 84 3.36 9.10 17.36
CA PRO A 84 4.24 9.50 16.26
C PRO A 84 5.25 8.40 15.88
N GLU A 85 5.52 7.45 16.77
CA GLU A 85 6.45 6.35 16.52
C GLU A 85 5.79 5.16 15.81
N PHE A 86 4.49 4.99 15.95
CA PHE A 86 3.79 3.86 15.35
C PHE A 86 3.88 3.86 13.81
N PRO A 87 3.58 4.97 13.09
CA PRO A 87 3.70 5.00 11.64
C PRO A 87 5.10 4.63 11.16
N LYS A 88 6.15 5.12 11.81
CA LYS A 88 7.55 4.80 11.46
C LYS A 88 7.85 3.31 11.60
N LYS A 89 7.48 2.73 12.75
CA LYS A 89 7.67 1.30 13.02
C LYS A 89 6.87 0.42 12.05
N TRP A 90 5.64 0.84 11.76
CA TRP A 90 4.76 0.15 10.83
C TRP A 90 5.33 0.17 9.41
N MET A 91 5.75 1.33 8.91
CA MET A 91 6.39 1.48 7.60
C MET A 91 7.68 0.69 7.49
N PHE A 92 8.46 0.62 8.56
CA PHE A 92 9.65 -0.23 8.60
C PHE A 92 9.33 -1.71 8.44
N GLY A 93 8.33 -2.21 9.17
CA GLY A 93 7.88 -3.59 9.02
C GLY A 93 7.39 -3.89 7.61
N MET A 94 6.67 -2.96 6.98
CA MET A 94 6.24 -3.05 5.58
C MET A 94 7.44 -3.11 4.64
N ALA A 95 8.41 -2.21 4.79
CA ALA A 95 9.62 -2.20 3.98
C ALA A 95 10.41 -3.50 4.10
N LEU A 96 10.50 -4.08 5.29
CA LEU A 96 11.13 -5.39 5.50
C LEU A 96 10.39 -6.53 4.80
N MET A 97 9.05 -6.51 4.76
CA MET A 97 8.27 -7.49 4.00
C MET A 97 8.55 -7.37 2.50
N LEU A 98 8.61 -6.14 1.96
CA LEU A 98 8.95 -5.89 0.57
C LEU A 98 10.40 -6.32 0.25
N LYS A 99 11.34 -6.00 1.12
CA LYS A 99 12.75 -6.43 0.99
C LYS A 99 12.91 -7.96 1.02
N LYS A 100 12.04 -8.65 1.77
CA LYS A 100 11.97 -10.12 1.78
C LYS A 100 11.41 -10.68 0.46
N GLY A 101 10.87 -9.86 -0.44
CA GLY A 101 10.28 -10.26 -1.70
C GLY A 101 8.81 -10.70 -1.59
N LEU A 102 8.13 -10.38 -0.50
CA LEU A 102 6.72 -10.72 -0.35
C LEU A 102 5.85 -9.84 -1.26
N HIS A 103 4.82 -10.44 -1.85
CA HIS A 103 3.77 -9.70 -2.54
C HIS A 103 2.61 -9.42 -1.57
N LEU A 104 2.11 -8.18 -1.57
CA LEU A 104 1.03 -7.73 -0.71
C LEU A 104 -0.22 -7.40 -1.54
N TYR A 105 -1.34 -7.96 -1.16
CA TYR A 105 -2.67 -7.56 -1.63
C TYR A 105 -3.28 -6.67 -0.55
N GLN A 106 -3.32 -5.36 -0.82
CA GLN A 106 -3.86 -4.37 0.10
C GLN A 106 -5.27 -3.98 -0.29
N ILE A 107 -6.25 -4.33 0.51
CA ILE A 107 -7.64 -3.93 0.30
C ILE A 107 -7.89 -2.66 1.12
N HIS A 108 -8.22 -1.56 0.43
CA HIS A 108 -8.50 -0.26 1.02
C HIS A 108 -9.99 -0.07 1.28
N ASN A 109 -10.30 0.57 2.38
CA ASN A 109 -11.61 1.18 2.57
C ASN A 109 -11.56 2.61 2.01
N LEU A 110 -12.38 2.89 1.00
CA LEU A 110 -12.48 4.21 0.37
C LEU A 110 -13.58 5.09 0.98
N ASP A 111 -14.38 4.55 1.91
CA ASP A 111 -15.41 5.29 2.64
C ASP A 111 -14.78 6.09 3.80
N ARG A 112 -13.95 7.05 3.43
CA ARG A 112 -13.19 7.92 4.34
C ARG A 112 -13.33 9.36 3.90
N SER A 113 -13.07 10.30 4.82
CA SER A 113 -12.95 11.70 4.44
C SER A 113 -11.82 11.90 3.41
N PHE A 114 -11.94 12.93 2.58
CA PHE A 114 -10.92 13.25 1.58
C PHE A 114 -9.52 13.40 2.22
N ASP A 115 -9.44 14.06 3.37
CA ASP A 115 -8.17 14.28 4.08
C ASP A 115 -7.54 12.97 4.56
N GLU A 116 -8.35 12.04 5.08
CA GLU A 116 -7.86 10.71 5.49
C GLU A 116 -7.42 9.87 4.30
N MET A 117 -8.14 9.98 3.18
CA MET A 117 -7.77 9.30 1.96
C MET A 117 -6.44 9.83 1.41
N MET A 118 -6.24 11.16 1.39
CA MET A 118 -5.00 11.78 0.93
C MET A 118 -3.82 11.42 1.83
N LEU A 119 -4.00 11.44 3.15
CA LEU A 119 -2.98 11.00 4.11
C LEU A 119 -2.57 9.53 3.87
N GLY A 120 -3.54 8.68 3.59
CA GLY A 120 -3.30 7.28 3.24
C GLY A 120 -2.53 7.15 1.94
N LEU A 121 -2.94 7.84 0.88
CA LEU A 121 -2.30 7.76 -0.43
C LEU A 121 -0.86 8.28 -0.39
N GLU A 122 -0.59 9.40 0.28
CA GLU A 122 0.76 9.94 0.45
C GLU A 122 1.72 8.90 1.06
N SER A 123 1.23 8.09 1.99
CA SER A 123 2.02 7.03 2.61
C SER A 123 2.17 5.78 1.72
N TRP A 124 1.13 5.43 0.94
CA TRP A 124 1.08 4.18 0.20
C TRP A 124 1.67 4.25 -1.21
N ILE A 125 1.52 5.38 -1.92
CA ILE A 125 1.98 5.49 -3.30
C ILE A 125 3.46 5.15 -3.47
N PRO A 126 4.39 5.64 -2.61
CA PRO A 126 5.80 5.25 -2.71
C PRO A 126 6.01 3.74 -2.64
N MET A 127 5.24 3.04 -1.79
CA MET A 127 5.33 1.59 -1.68
C MET A 127 4.75 0.86 -2.89
N TYR A 128 3.70 1.41 -3.52
CA TYR A 128 3.17 0.85 -4.77
C TYR A 128 4.19 0.88 -5.91
N MET A 129 5.09 1.88 -5.93
CA MET A 129 6.14 1.98 -6.92
C MET A 129 7.14 0.81 -6.89
N THR A 130 7.16 0.02 -5.82
CA THR A 130 7.96 -1.22 -5.77
C THR A 130 7.42 -2.31 -6.71
N GLY A 131 6.14 -2.22 -7.11
CA GLY A 131 5.45 -3.25 -7.90
C GLY A 131 5.11 -4.53 -7.12
N GLN A 132 5.40 -4.57 -5.82
CA GLN A 132 5.13 -5.73 -4.95
C GLN A 132 3.81 -5.59 -4.17
N ILE A 133 3.09 -4.47 -4.33
CA ILE A 133 1.80 -4.25 -3.68
C ILE A 133 0.74 -4.05 -4.76
N SER A 134 -0.30 -4.87 -4.70
CA SER A 134 -1.50 -4.73 -5.54
C SER A 134 -2.61 -4.12 -4.69
N PRO A 135 -3.02 -2.88 -4.98
CA PRO A 135 -4.08 -2.20 -4.24
C PRO A 135 -5.45 -2.57 -4.79
N TYR A 136 -6.35 -2.90 -3.88
CA TYR A 136 -7.75 -3.23 -4.12
C TYR A 136 -8.69 -2.37 -3.27
N TYR A 137 -9.97 -2.38 -3.56
CA TYR A 137 -11.00 -1.77 -2.73
C TYR A 137 -12.30 -2.57 -2.77
N LEU A 138 -13.10 -2.44 -1.72
CA LEU A 138 -14.43 -3.02 -1.66
C LEU A 138 -15.48 -1.95 -2.01
N LYS A 139 -16.46 -2.34 -2.83
CA LYS A 139 -17.65 -1.53 -3.11
C LYS A 139 -18.67 -1.67 -1.98
N ASN A 140 -19.48 -0.62 -1.76
CA ASN A 140 -20.64 -0.64 -0.86
C ASN A 140 -20.32 -0.93 0.62
N THR A 141 -19.20 -0.43 1.12
CA THR A 141 -18.84 -0.50 2.54
C THR A 141 -19.45 0.62 3.38
N GLN A 142 -20.31 1.46 2.79
CA GLN A 142 -20.87 2.65 3.43
C GLN A 142 -21.67 2.30 4.69
N SER A 143 -21.45 3.07 5.76
CA SER A 143 -22.20 3.03 7.02
C SER A 143 -22.14 1.71 7.79
N ASN A 144 -21.02 1.00 7.72
CA ASN A 144 -20.84 -0.16 8.57
C ASN A 144 -20.65 0.28 10.05
N PRO A 145 -21.50 -0.14 10.98
CA PRO A 145 -21.32 0.16 12.39
C PRO A 145 -20.12 -0.57 13.00
N PHE A 146 -19.61 -1.58 12.31
CA PHE A 146 -18.44 -2.35 12.73
C PHE A 146 -17.25 -2.00 11.86
N LEU A 147 -16.11 -1.77 12.52
CA LEU A 147 -14.81 -1.67 11.88
C LEU A 147 -14.09 -3.01 12.01
N HIS A 148 -13.41 -3.42 10.95
CA HIS A 148 -12.77 -4.71 10.85
C HIS A 148 -11.29 -4.59 10.52
N LEU A 149 -10.54 -5.54 11.03
CA LEU A 149 -9.15 -5.76 10.72
C LEU A 149 -8.97 -7.23 10.33
N LEU A 150 -8.38 -7.47 9.16
CA LEU A 150 -7.98 -8.81 8.73
C LEU A 150 -6.67 -8.72 7.96
N LYS A 151 -5.61 -9.29 8.53
CA LYS A 151 -4.29 -9.38 7.90
C LYS A 151 -3.82 -10.82 7.98
N VAL A 152 -3.44 -11.40 6.86
CA VAL A 152 -3.04 -12.80 6.79
C VAL A 152 -1.77 -12.94 5.97
N SER A 153 -0.82 -13.68 6.51
CA SER A 153 0.40 -14.13 5.83
C SER A 153 0.48 -15.66 5.85
N GLY A 154 1.48 -16.23 5.21
CA GLY A 154 1.69 -17.69 5.28
C GLY A 154 2.08 -18.23 6.67
N SER A 155 2.20 -17.38 7.67
CA SER A 155 2.69 -17.77 9.02
C SER A 155 1.91 -17.19 10.18
N ALA A 156 1.09 -16.17 9.94
CA ALA A 156 0.32 -15.50 10.98
C ALA A 156 -0.97 -14.93 10.40
N ALA A 157 -1.97 -14.78 11.25
CA ALA A 157 -3.19 -14.05 10.96
C ALA A 157 -3.52 -13.11 12.13
N LEU A 158 -3.91 -11.89 11.80
CA LEU A 158 -4.42 -10.89 12.72
C LEU A 158 -5.83 -10.53 12.30
N SER A 159 -6.79 -10.73 13.19
CA SER A 159 -8.18 -10.33 12.96
C SER A 159 -8.70 -9.56 14.15
N GLY A 160 -9.69 -8.71 13.93
CA GLY A 160 -10.32 -7.97 15.01
C GLY A 160 -11.47 -7.13 14.53
N GLU A 161 -12.21 -6.62 15.50
CA GLU A 161 -13.35 -5.74 15.26
C GLU A 161 -13.49 -4.68 16.35
N ALA A 162 -14.10 -3.57 16.00
CA ALA A 162 -14.51 -2.51 16.90
C ALA A 162 -15.81 -1.89 16.41
N ILE A 163 -16.54 -1.23 17.30
CA ILE A 163 -17.70 -0.42 16.92
C ILE A 163 -17.20 0.99 16.54
N THR A 164 -17.69 1.52 15.45
CA THR A 164 -17.37 2.89 15.00
C THR A 164 -17.60 3.90 16.12
N GLY A 165 -16.57 4.68 16.45
CA GLY A 165 -16.60 5.65 17.57
C GLY A 165 -16.31 5.07 18.96
N TYR A 166 -16.15 3.74 19.09
CA TYR A 166 -15.87 3.05 20.35
C TYR A 166 -14.65 2.13 20.25
N HIS A 167 -13.61 2.58 19.58
CA HIS A 167 -12.41 1.79 19.29
C HIS A 167 -11.63 1.36 20.54
N GLU A 168 -11.82 2.05 21.65
CA GLU A 168 -11.23 1.70 22.95
C GLU A 168 -11.68 0.31 23.45
N ASN A 169 -12.83 -0.16 22.98
CA ASN A 169 -13.40 -1.46 23.31
C ASN A 169 -13.16 -2.51 22.21
N GLY A 170 -12.34 -2.19 21.21
CA GLY A 170 -11.99 -3.12 20.15
C GLY A 170 -11.24 -4.34 20.68
N LYS A 171 -11.47 -5.50 20.06
CA LYS A 171 -10.80 -6.75 20.37
C LYS A 171 -10.10 -7.29 19.14
N TYR A 172 -8.81 -7.64 19.28
CA TYR A 172 -7.96 -8.11 18.20
C TYR A 172 -7.27 -9.40 18.60
N TYR A 173 -7.06 -10.29 17.65
CA TYR A 173 -6.52 -11.60 17.88
C TYR A 173 -5.45 -11.93 16.85
N LEU A 174 -4.23 -12.13 17.31
CA LEU A 174 -3.11 -12.62 16.52
C LEU A 174 -2.94 -14.12 16.77
N THR A 175 -2.81 -14.89 15.70
CA THR A 175 -2.50 -16.32 15.78
C THR A 175 -1.42 -16.73 14.79
N LYS A 176 -0.62 -17.73 15.18
CA LYS A 176 0.33 -18.48 14.34
C LYS A 176 -0.06 -19.97 14.26
N SER A 177 -1.21 -20.35 14.82
CA SER A 177 -1.75 -21.69 14.68
C SER A 177 -2.03 -21.96 13.20
N LYS A 178 -1.42 -22.99 12.63
CA LYS A 178 -1.55 -23.35 11.22
C LYS A 178 -3.01 -23.48 10.80
N ARG A 179 -3.84 -24.14 11.63
CA ARG A 179 -5.28 -24.34 11.35
C ARG A 179 -6.04 -23.02 11.31
N GLU A 180 -5.74 -22.09 12.21
CA GLU A 180 -6.40 -20.79 12.25
C GLU A 180 -5.90 -19.86 11.15
N VAL A 181 -4.60 -19.84 10.86
CA VAL A 181 -4.02 -19.10 9.74
C VAL A 181 -4.68 -19.54 8.44
N GLU A 182 -4.86 -20.84 8.22
CA GLU A 182 -5.53 -21.39 7.03
C GLU A 182 -7.03 -21.00 6.97
N TYR A 183 -7.70 -20.94 8.11
CA TYR A 183 -9.09 -20.45 8.19
C TYR A 183 -9.17 -18.96 7.80
N TYR A 184 -8.32 -18.12 8.37
CA TYR A 184 -8.31 -16.69 8.05
C TYR A 184 -7.84 -16.42 6.63
N HIS A 185 -6.95 -17.26 6.09
CA HIS A 185 -6.51 -17.13 4.69
C HIS A 185 -7.67 -17.30 3.72
N ARG A 186 -8.51 -18.33 3.92
CA ARG A 186 -9.71 -18.51 3.09
C ARG A 186 -10.65 -17.31 3.15
N ARG A 187 -10.85 -16.73 4.33
CA ARG A 187 -11.66 -15.50 4.48
C ARG A 187 -11.05 -14.30 3.76
N ALA A 188 -9.75 -14.14 3.85
CA ALA A 188 -9.04 -13.08 3.16
C ALA A 188 -9.10 -13.25 1.63
N ASP A 189 -8.98 -14.49 1.14
CA ASP A 189 -9.14 -14.82 -0.28
C ASP A 189 -10.57 -14.52 -0.77
N GLU A 190 -11.59 -14.82 0.04
CA GLU A 190 -12.98 -14.48 -0.28
C GLU A 190 -13.19 -12.96 -0.35
N LEU A 191 -12.58 -12.22 0.59
CA LEU A 191 -12.60 -10.77 0.57
C LEU A 191 -11.92 -10.22 -0.70
N LEU A 192 -10.76 -10.73 -1.03
CA LEU A 192 -9.99 -10.32 -2.20
C LEU A 192 -10.72 -10.62 -3.51
N LYS A 193 -11.42 -11.76 -3.62
CA LYS A 193 -12.25 -12.09 -4.79
C LYS A 193 -13.42 -11.13 -5.01
N ASN A 194 -13.92 -10.52 -3.95
CA ASN A 194 -15.01 -9.53 -4.00
C ASN A 194 -14.51 -8.09 -4.10
N ALA A 195 -13.20 -7.88 -4.09
CA ALA A 195 -12.58 -6.56 -4.24
C ALA A 195 -12.26 -6.25 -5.70
N ASP A 196 -12.40 -4.99 -6.07
CA ASP A 196 -11.97 -4.49 -7.37
C ASP A 196 -10.55 -3.92 -7.29
N SER A 197 -9.80 -3.99 -8.38
CA SER A 197 -8.49 -3.34 -8.49
C SER A 197 -8.65 -1.83 -8.35
N LEU A 198 -7.88 -1.22 -7.44
CA LEU A 198 -7.89 0.23 -7.22
C LEU A 198 -7.06 0.95 -8.28
N MET A 199 -5.95 0.35 -8.70
CA MET A 199 -5.07 0.89 -9.73
C MET A 199 -4.24 -0.21 -10.38
N GLU A 200 -3.82 0.02 -11.60
CA GLU A 200 -2.79 -0.76 -12.30
C GLU A 200 -1.48 0.02 -12.31
N ILE A 201 -0.39 -0.65 -12.00
CA ILE A 201 0.94 -0.05 -11.93
C ILE A 201 1.79 -0.67 -13.05
N TYR A 202 2.17 0.17 -14.02
CA TYR A 202 3.05 -0.21 -15.11
C TYR A 202 4.43 0.37 -14.87
N ARG A 203 5.41 -0.50 -14.73
CA ARG A 203 6.83 -0.13 -14.64
C ARG A 203 7.49 -0.26 -16.02
N SER A 204 8.76 0.11 -16.13
CA SER A 204 9.51 0.04 -17.39
C SER A 204 9.56 -1.36 -18.02
N ASP A 205 9.52 -2.40 -17.21
CA ASP A 205 9.46 -3.80 -17.65
C ASP A 205 8.08 -4.22 -18.19
N ARG A 206 7.03 -3.40 -17.97
CA ARG A 206 5.64 -3.63 -18.43
C ARG A 206 5.16 -2.59 -19.45
N GLU A 207 6.07 -1.96 -20.18
CA GLU A 207 5.74 -0.93 -21.17
C GLU A 207 4.81 -1.44 -22.28
N ALA A 208 5.01 -2.67 -22.75
CA ALA A 208 4.16 -3.28 -23.77
C ALA A 208 2.70 -3.44 -23.31
N GLU A 209 2.49 -3.77 -22.03
CA GLU A 209 1.15 -3.87 -21.44
C GLU A 209 0.52 -2.49 -21.28
N LEU A 210 1.28 -1.48 -20.86
CA LEU A 210 0.82 -0.09 -20.81
C LEU A 210 0.36 0.39 -22.19
N ASN A 211 1.14 0.16 -23.23
CA ASN A 211 0.79 0.54 -24.60
C ASN A 211 -0.49 -0.17 -25.07
N THR A 212 -0.63 -1.46 -24.76
CA THR A 212 -1.85 -2.21 -25.05
C THR A 212 -3.07 -1.63 -24.34
N PHE A 213 -2.91 -1.30 -23.05
CA PHE A 213 -3.95 -0.63 -22.26
C PHE A 213 -4.32 0.73 -22.87
N LEU A 214 -3.34 1.57 -23.20
CA LEU A 214 -3.57 2.90 -23.76
C LEU A 214 -4.32 2.83 -25.12
N ILE A 215 -3.94 1.90 -25.99
CA ILE A 215 -4.63 1.67 -27.27
C ILE A 215 -6.08 1.22 -27.04
N ALA A 216 -6.31 0.30 -26.12
CA ALA A 216 -7.64 -0.16 -25.79
C ALA A 216 -8.49 0.95 -25.14
N ASP A 217 -7.87 1.78 -24.30
CA ASP A 217 -8.55 2.87 -23.62
C ASP A 217 -8.95 3.99 -24.60
N THR A 218 -8.13 4.32 -25.61
CA THR A 218 -8.48 5.33 -26.64
C THR A 218 -9.75 4.99 -27.40
N ARG A 219 -10.11 3.72 -27.49
CA ARG A 219 -11.34 3.24 -28.17
C ARG A 219 -12.59 3.41 -27.32
N LYS A 220 -12.44 3.72 -26.03
CA LYS A 220 -13.58 3.92 -25.11
C LYS A 220 -13.94 5.40 -25.07
N SER A 221 -15.25 5.71 -25.05
CA SER A 221 -15.73 7.07 -24.76
C SER A 221 -15.56 7.38 -23.26
N GLY A 222 -15.24 8.61 -22.92
CA GLY A 222 -15.13 9.04 -21.53
C GLY A 222 -14.17 10.21 -21.32
N LYS A 223 -14.25 10.83 -20.16
CA LYS A 223 -13.29 11.85 -19.74
C LYS A 223 -12.06 11.18 -19.14
N ARG A 224 -10.89 11.64 -19.57
CA ARG A 224 -9.59 11.20 -19.02
C ARG A 224 -8.92 12.35 -18.32
N ARG A 225 -8.26 12.05 -17.21
CA ARG A 225 -7.42 13.00 -16.49
C ARG A 225 -6.03 12.38 -16.36
N GLY A 226 -5.01 13.09 -16.81
CA GLY A 226 -3.62 12.68 -16.69
C GLY A 226 -2.87 13.63 -15.79
N ILE A 227 -2.11 13.10 -14.83
CA ILE A 227 -1.12 13.86 -14.06
C ILE A 227 0.24 13.35 -14.54
N ARG A 228 1.10 14.26 -15.01
CA ARG A 228 2.36 13.90 -15.64
C ARG A 228 3.47 14.84 -15.18
N SER A 229 4.66 14.32 -15.01
CA SER A 229 5.87 15.10 -14.71
C SER A 229 6.35 15.92 -15.92
N THR A 230 6.02 15.47 -17.14
CA THR A 230 6.38 16.13 -18.40
C THR A 230 5.17 16.28 -19.31
N LEU A 231 5.21 17.25 -20.20
CA LEU A 231 4.18 17.41 -21.23
C LEU A 231 4.28 16.24 -22.24
N PRO A 232 3.16 15.57 -22.53
CA PRO A 232 3.15 14.53 -23.56
C PRO A 232 3.49 15.11 -24.94
N LEU A 233 4.13 14.32 -25.78
CA LEU A 233 4.52 14.74 -27.14
C LEU A 233 3.36 15.29 -27.97
N TYR A 234 2.16 14.74 -27.81
CA TYR A 234 0.97 15.22 -28.54
C TYR A 234 0.46 16.60 -28.11
N THR A 235 1.03 17.19 -27.04
CA THR A 235 0.75 18.58 -26.62
C THR A 235 1.75 19.58 -27.17
N ILE A 236 2.79 19.11 -27.85
CA ILE A 236 3.81 19.96 -28.49
C ILE A 236 3.19 20.59 -29.73
N SER A 237 3.32 21.92 -29.88
CA SER A 237 2.91 22.58 -31.12
C SER A 237 3.84 22.16 -32.27
N GLU A 238 3.31 22.16 -33.49
CA GLU A 238 4.08 21.81 -34.69
C GLU A 238 5.34 22.67 -34.81
N GLU A 239 5.23 23.98 -34.55
CA GLU A 239 6.37 24.90 -34.52
C GLU A 239 7.45 24.51 -33.51
N LEU A 240 7.08 24.08 -32.32
CA LEU A 240 8.04 23.63 -31.29
C LEU A 240 8.69 22.30 -31.69
N LEU A 241 7.91 21.39 -32.27
CA LEU A 241 8.41 20.12 -32.78
C LEU A 241 9.46 20.33 -33.88
N GLU A 242 9.17 21.19 -34.86
CA GLU A 242 10.13 21.54 -35.92
C GLU A 242 11.44 22.12 -35.35
N ARG A 243 11.34 23.04 -34.40
CA ARG A 243 12.53 23.61 -33.73
C ARG A 243 13.35 22.56 -33.02
N ILE A 244 12.73 21.58 -32.38
CA ILE A 244 13.42 20.46 -31.71
C ILE A 244 14.11 19.58 -32.75
N LEU A 245 13.43 19.20 -33.84
CA LEU A 245 13.99 18.39 -34.92
C LEU A 245 15.18 19.05 -35.56
N ILE A 246 15.10 20.33 -35.92
CA ILE A 246 16.20 21.11 -36.48
C ILE A 246 17.40 21.14 -35.53
N ARG A 247 17.15 21.38 -34.24
CA ARG A 247 18.21 21.44 -33.21
C ARG A 247 18.98 20.13 -33.05
N HIS A 248 18.29 19.00 -33.25
CA HIS A 248 18.88 17.67 -33.14
C HIS A 248 19.32 17.05 -34.47
N GLY A 249 19.28 17.83 -35.58
CA GLY A 249 19.74 17.38 -36.90
C GLY A 249 18.85 16.29 -37.51
N MET A 250 17.58 16.17 -37.05
CA MET A 250 16.61 15.22 -37.58
C MET A 250 15.89 15.87 -38.77
N ASP A 251 15.91 15.22 -39.94
CA ASP A 251 15.19 15.69 -41.12
C ASP A 251 13.70 15.30 -41.01
N ASN A 252 12.81 16.21 -41.46
CA ASN A 252 11.33 16.07 -41.44
C ASN A 252 10.80 14.91 -42.33
N ARG A 253 11.63 13.99 -42.76
CA ARG A 253 11.31 12.93 -43.72
C ARG A 253 11.37 11.51 -43.17
N GLN A 254 11.46 11.33 -41.83
CA GLN A 254 11.39 9.98 -41.23
C GLN A 254 10.18 9.80 -40.36
#